data_31cf0b22cc63557103ab323de90badf9
#
_entry.id   31cf0b22cc63557103ab323de90badf9
#
_cell.length_a   1.000
_cell.length_b   1.000
_cell.length_c   1.000
_cell.angle_alpha   90.00
_cell.angle_beta   90.00
_cell.angle_gamma   90.00
#
_symmetry.space_group_name_H-M   'P 1'
#
loop_
_entity.id
_entity.type
_entity.pdbx_description
1 polymer ?
#
loop_
_entity_poly.entity_id
_entity_poly.type
_entity_poly.pdbx_seq_one_letter_code
_entity_poly.pdbx_strand_id
1 'polypeptide(L)'
;MKIPSKKAWFDRHLCEGQLSCLTGNTVAALLRLGYEGDRRVQRAIEWLIKVQNRDGGWLCPYWSAHAKDKHGCFYGTIGPLAALSELPKRDRIHALRLTIERGAEFLLMHRLFKADHHNYSVMNKSWLKLCFPSFYRYSILHGLDVLTKLGYTKDRRMSDAIEILLRKQSRNGTWILESAPTGRMHTDLGVVGKPSKWLTMTALRILKRIS
;
A
#
# COMPACT_ATOMS: atom_id res chain seq x y z
N MET A 1 -22.64 11.50 7.74
CA MET A 1 -22.06 10.27 8.28
C MET A 1 -21.60 10.55 9.71
N LYS A 2 -22.29 10.01 10.74
CA LYS A 2 -21.88 10.22 12.15
C LYS A 2 -20.58 9.43 12.39
N ILE A 3 -19.53 10.13 12.80
CA ILE A 3 -18.28 9.48 13.25
C ILE A 3 -18.61 8.69 14.53
N PRO A 4 -18.37 7.38 14.58
CA PRO A 4 -18.61 6.59 15.78
C PRO A 4 -17.78 7.12 16.97
N SER A 5 -18.24 6.89 18.21
CA SER A 5 -17.45 7.23 19.39
C SER A 5 -16.05 6.62 19.32
N LYS A 6 -15.03 7.25 19.92
CA LYS A 6 -13.63 6.78 19.88
C LYS A 6 -13.49 5.28 20.26
N LYS A 7 -14.28 4.80 21.20
CA LYS A 7 -14.30 3.39 21.62
C LYS A 7 -14.88 2.47 20.53
N ALA A 8 -16.00 2.86 19.92
CA ALA A 8 -16.62 2.12 18.83
C ALA A 8 -15.73 2.11 17.56
N TRP A 9 -14.93 3.17 17.35
CA TRP A 9 -13.98 3.23 16.24
C TRP A 9 -12.86 2.19 16.42
N PHE A 10 -12.26 2.10 17.61
CA PHE A 10 -11.15 1.19 17.87
C PHE A 10 -11.59 -0.29 17.85
N ASP A 11 -12.75 -0.59 18.44
CA ASP A 11 -13.25 -1.97 18.54
C ASP A 11 -13.88 -2.48 17.23
N ARG A 12 -14.55 -1.61 16.47
CA ARG A 12 -15.22 -2.00 15.22
C ARG A 12 -14.31 -1.92 13.97
N HIS A 13 -13.46 -0.91 13.87
CA HIS A 13 -12.69 -0.69 12.64
C HIS A 13 -11.53 -1.65 12.46
N LEU A 14 -10.98 -2.20 13.53
CA LEU A 14 -9.98 -3.26 13.42
C LEU A 14 -10.61 -4.62 13.10
N CYS A 15 -11.83 -4.89 13.56
CA CYS A 15 -12.47 -6.20 13.48
C CYS A 15 -13.62 -6.28 12.47
N GLU A 16 -14.27 -5.15 12.16
CA GLU A 16 -15.39 -5.03 11.22
C GLU A 16 -15.13 -3.91 10.24
N GLY A 17 -13.84 -3.66 9.95
CA GLY A 17 -13.36 -2.50 9.20
C GLY A 17 -14.12 -2.29 7.90
N GLN A 18 -14.79 -1.17 7.83
CA GLN A 18 -15.54 -0.76 6.65
C GLN A 18 -14.61 -0.32 5.51
N LEU A 19 -13.34 0.00 5.82
CA LEU A 19 -12.35 0.49 4.87
C LEU A 19 -11.10 -0.39 4.89
N SER A 20 -10.90 -1.20 3.88
CA SER A 20 -9.74 -2.07 3.75
C SER A 20 -8.41 -1.30 3.79
N CYS A 21 -8.35 -0.13 3.17
CA CYS A 21 -7.16 0.73 3.20
C CYS A 21 -6.79 1.17 4.63
N LEU A 22 -7.76 1.60 5.43
CA LEU A 22 -7.52 2.06 6.80
C LEU A 22 -7.16 0.88 7.72
N THR A 23 -7.91 -0.22 7.62
CA THR A 23 -7.65 -1.45 8.38
C THR A 23 -6.25 -1.98 8.07
N GLY A 24 -5.89 -2.07 6.78
CA GLY A 24 -4.56 -2.51 6.35
C GLY A 24 -3.45 -1.63 6.92
N ASN A 25 -3.55 -0.32 6.79
CA ASN A 25 -2.53 0.60 7.33
C ASN A 25 -2.40 0.50 8.86
N THR A 26 -3.52 0.36 9.58
CA THR A 26 -3.50 0.22 11.03
C THR A 26 -2.85 -1.10 11.44
N VAL A 27 -3.23 -2.21 10.78
CA VAL A 27 -2.63 -3.53 11.02
C VAL A 27 -1.13 -3.50 10.71
N ALA A 28 -0.70 -2.90 9.59
CA ALA A 28 0.72 -2.76 9.26
C ALA A 28 1.50 -2.03 10.36
N ALA A 29 0.94 -0.94 10.88
CA ALA A 29 1.56 -0.19 11.97
C ALA A 29 1.65 -1.02 13.27
N LEU A 30 0.58 -1.71 13.64
CA LEU A 30 0.54 -2.54 14.84
C LEU A 30 1.52 -3.73 14.75
N LEU A 31 1.62 -4.39 13.60
CA LEU A 31 2.59 -5.46 13.38
C LEU A 31 4.04 -4.96 13.51
N ARG A 32 4.35 -3.76 12.99
CA ARG A 32 5.67 -3.13 13.16
C ARG A 32 5.98 -2.77 14.60
N LEU A 33 4.97 -2.56 15.42
CA LEU A 33 5.09 -2.27 16.85
C LEU A 33 5.09 -3.53 17.73
N GLY A 34 5.05 -4.75 17.15
CA GLY A 34 5.13 -6.01 17.87
C GLY A 34 3.80 -6.51 18.44
N TYR A 35 2.66 -6.08 17.86
CA TYR A 35 1.32 -6.53 18.29
C TYR A 35 0.78 -7.72 17.49
N GLU A 36 1.66 -8.54 16.92
CA GLU A 36 1.24 -9.71 16.13
C GLU A 36 0.42 -10.74 16.92
N GLY A 37 0.66 -10.84 18.23
CA GLY A 37 -0.08 -11.73 19.15
C GLY A 37 -1.43 -11.17 19.63
N ASP A 38 -1.75 -9.91 19.34
CA ASP A 38 -3.02 -9.31 19.77
C ASP A 38 -4.19 -9.87 18.98
N ARG A 39 -5.20 -10.41 19.70
CA ARG A 39 -6.41 -11.01 19.09
C ARG A 39 -7.16 -10.07 18.15
N ARG A 40 -7.12 -8.74 18.39
CA ARG A 40 -7.77 -7.74 17.54
C ARG A 40 -7.04 -7.60 16.21
N VAL A 41 -5.72 -7.64 16.25
CA VAL A 41 -4.87 -7.62 15.05
C VAL A 41 -5.08 -8.89 14.23
N GLN A 42 -5.11 -10.06 14.87
CA GLN A 42 -5.37 -11.32 14.19
C GLN A 42 -6.75 -11.35 13.52
N ARG A 43 -7.81 -10.93 14.22
CA ARG A 43 -9.16 -10.81 13.64
C ARG A 43 -9.22 -9.82 12.48
N ALA A 44 -8.47 -8.73 12.54
CA ALA A 44 -8.40 -7.78 11.44
C ALA A 44 -7.70 -8.38 10.21
N ILE A 45 -6.65 -9.20 10.40
CA ILE A 45 -6.00 -9.95 9.32
C ILE A 45 -6.97 -10.97 8.70
N GLU A 46 -7.67 -11.75 9.51
CA GLU A 46 -8.71 -12.69 9.04
C GLU A 46 -9.79 -11.97 8.24
N TRP A 47 -10.23 -10.82 8.72
CA TRP A 47 -11.20 -9.99 8.00
C TRP A 47 -10.65 -9.52 6.65
N LEU A 48 -9.40 -9.04 6.57
CA LEU A 48 -8.78 -8.64 5.30
C LEU A 48 -8.73 -9.81 4.31
N ILE A 49 -8.43 -11.02 4.76
CA ILE A 49 -8.46 -12.23 3.93
C ILE A 49 -9.89 -12.48 3.39
N LYS A 50 -10.88 -12.39 4.27
CA LYS A 50 -12.30 -12.68 3.95
C LYS A 50 -12.90 -11.69 2.93
N VAL A 51 -12.52 -10.41 2.99
CA VAL A 51 -13.13 -9.35 2.17
C VAL A 51 -12.35 -9.04 0.88
N GLN A 52 -11.35 -9.85 0.54
CA GLN A 52 -10.64 -9.71 -0.72
C GLN A 52 -11.59 -9.94 -1.90
N ASN A 53 -11.56 -9.06 -2.89
CA ASN A 53 -12.36 -9.17 -4.09
C ASN A 53 -11.91 -10.34 -4.98
N ARG A 54 -12.79 -10.73 -5.91
CA ARG A 54 -12.52 -11.82 -6.87
C ARG A 54 -11.33 -11.51 -7.78
N ASP A 55 -11.09 -10.26 -8.12
CA ASP A 55 -9.96 -9.80 -8.93
C ASP A 55 -8.62 -9.74 -8.15
N GLY A 56 -8.64 -10.06 -6.87
CA GLY A 56 -7.46 -10.06 -6.00
C GLY A 56 -7.22 -8.75 -5.27
N GLY A 57 -7.83 -7.64 -5.69
CA GLY A 57 -7.75 -6.37 -4.99
C GLY A 57 -8.68 -6.29 -3.78
N TRP A 58 -8.72 -5.12 -3.16
CA TRP A 58 -9.68 -4.77 -2.11
C TRP A 58 -10.41 -3.50 -2.48
N LEU A 59 -11.67 -3.45 -2.11
CA LEU A 59 -12.55 -2.31 -2.32
C LEU A 59 -13.04 -1.78 -0.97
N CYS A 60 -13.29 -0.47 -0.90
CA CYS A 60 -13.92 0.18 0.24
C CYS A 60 -15.39 0.49 -0.11
N PRO A 61 -16.33 -0.48 0.06
CA PRO A 61 -17.68 -0.38 -0.50
C PRO A 61 -18.53 0.71 0.16
N TYR A 62 -18.11 1.19 1.32
CA TYR A 62 -18.82 2.25 2.05
C TYR A 62 -18.52 3.67 1.56
N TRP A 63 -17.59 3.81 0.64
CA TRP A 63 -17.37 5.08 -0.04
C TRP A 63 -18.37 5.18 -1.20
N SER A 64 -19.18 6.22 -1.21
CA SER A 64 -20.23 6.41 -2.22
C SER A 64 -19.72 6.33 -3.67
N ALA A 65 -18.50 6.79 -3.91
CA ALA A 65 -17.84 6.69 -5.21
C ALA A 65 -17.59 5.23 -5.67
N HIS A 66 -17.52 4.28 -4.74
CA HIS A 66 -17.26 2.86 -5.02
C HIS A 66 -18.46 1.95 -4.76
N ALA A 67 -19.64 2.52 -4.43
CA ALA A 67 -20.82 1.73 -4.05
C ALA A 67 -21.31 0.76 -5.16
N LYS A 68 -20.99 1.06 -6.42
CA LYS A 68 -21.34 0.24 -7.59
C LYS A 68 -20.14 -0.52 -8.18
N ASP A 69 -18.93 -0.28 -7.69
CA ASP A 69 -17.72 -0.93 -8.21
C ASP A 69 -17.65 -2.38 -7.73
N LYS A 70 -17.20 -3.24 -8.64
CA LYS A 70 -16.94 -4.65 -8.36
C LYS A 70 -15.45 -4.98 -8.40
N HIS A 71 -14.62 -4.03 -8.82
CA HIS A 71 -13.17 -4.16 -8.94
C HIS A 71 -12.48 -3.57 -7.71
N GLY A 72 -11.35 -4.17 -7.35
CA GLY A 72 -10.48 -3.63 -6.32
C GLY A 72 -9.97 -2.22 -6.68
N CYS A 73 -9.63 -1.43 -5.69
CA CYS A 73 -8.97 -0.16 -5.91
C CYS A 73 -7.54 -0.17 -5.34
N PHE A 74 -6.66 0.63 -5.93
CA PHE A 74 -5.25 0.69 -5.51
C PHE A 74 -5.09 1.14 -4.06
N TYR A 75 -5.88 2.11 -3.61
CA TYR A 75 -5.87 2.56 -2.22
C TYR A 75 -6.37 1.47 -1.27
N GLY A 76 -7.43 0.75 -1.69
CA GLY A 76 -7.98 -0.37 -0.94
C GLY A 76 -7.03 -1.55 -0.85
N THR A 77 -6.18 -1.75 -1.87
CA THR A 77 -5.30 -2.91 -2.02
C THR A 77 -3.95 -2.72 -1.35
N ILE A 78 -3.34 -1.53 -1.45
CA ILE A 78 -1.97 -1.33 -0.96
C ILE A 78 -1.85 -1.45 0.56
N GLY A 79 -2.85 -0.98 1.32
CA GLY A 79 -2.86 -1.07 2.78
C GLY A 79 -2.87 -2.51 3.28
N PRO A 80 -3.83 -3.36 2.85
CA PRO A 80 -3.82 -4.79 3.15
C PRO A 80 -2.53 -5.49 2.77
N LEU A 81 -2.03 -5.31 1.55
CA LEU A 81 -0.77 -5.92 1.14
C LEU A 81 0.43 -5.46 1.98
N ALA A 82 0.48 -4.18 2.36
CA ALA A 82 1.50 -3.67 3.27
C ALA A 82 1.42 -4.37 4.64
N ALA A 83 0.21 -4.54 5.19
CA ALA A 83 0.01 -5.29 6.43
C ALA A 83 0.49 -6.74 6.30
N LEU A 84 0.02 -7.45 5.29
CA LEU A 84 0.35 -8.87 5.08
C LEU A 84 1.85 -9.07 4.76
N SER A 85 2.53 -8.06 4.23
CA SER A 85 3.98 -8.08 4.00
C SER A 85 4.82 -8.02 5.27
N GLU A 86 4.24 -7.54 6.40
CA GLU A 86 4.92 -7.52 7.70
C GLU A 86 4.99 -8.91 8.35
N LEU A 87 4.09 -9.82 7.98
CA LEU A 87 4.07 -11.17 8.54
C LEU A 87 5.24 -12.01 8.02
N PRO A 88 5.98 -12.72 8.90
CA PRO A 88 7.07 -13.59 8.49
C PRO A 88 6.61 -14.66 7.50
N LYS A 89 7.43 -14.99 6.51
CA LYS A 89 7.09 -16.01 5.49
C LYS A 89 6.70 -17.37 6.11
N ARG A 90 7.40 -17.77 7.18
CA ARG A 90 7.16 -19.03 7.90
C ARG A 90 5.76 -19.12 8.53
N ASP A 91 5.18 -18.00 8.90
CA ASP A 91 3.90 -17.94 9.62
C ASP A 91 2.70 -17.79 8.66
N ARG A 92 2.96 -17.77 7.34
CA ARG A 92 1.92 -17.61 6.32
C ARG A 92 1.25 -18.94 6.02
N ILE A 93 0.07 -19.16 6.61
CA ILE A 93 -0.81 -20.28 6.26
C ILE A 93 -1.23 -20.18 4.78
N HIS A 94 -1.76 -21.28 4.23
CA HIS A 94 -2.12 -21.36 2.79
C HIS A 94 -3.06 -20.24 2.35
N ALA A 95 -4.14 -19.98 3.09
CA ALA A 95 -5.10 -18.91 2.77
C ALA A 95 -4.44 -17.53 2.71
N LEU A 96 -3.52 -17.23 3.63
CA LEU A 96 -2.79 -15.97 3.67
C LEU A 96 -1.84 -15.84 2.47
N ARG A 97 -1.13 -16.91 2.08
CA ARG A 97 -0.28 -16.91 0.89
C ARG A 97 -1.08 -16.61 -0.37
N LEU A 98 -2.19 -17.32 -0.56
CA LEU A 98 -3.09 -17.12 -1.70
C LEU A 98 -3.64 -15.68 -1.75
N THR A 99 -4.01 -15.12 -0.60
CA THR A 99 -4.47 -13.74 -0.49
C THR A 99 -3.38 -12.74 -0.92
N ILE A 100 -2.14 -12.96 -0.47
CA ILE A 100 -0.99 -12.13 -0.87
C ILE A 100 -0.73 -12.25 -2.37
N GLU A 101 -0.70 -13.46 -2.91
CA GLU A 101 -0.45 -13.72 -4.33
C GLU A 101 -1.49 -13.03 -5.22
N ARG A 102 -2.77 -13.17 -4.90
CA ARG A 102 -3.86 -12.51 -5.63
C ARG A 102 -3.80 -10.98 -5.54
N GLY A 103 -3.50 -10.44 -4.36
CA GLY A 103 -3.36 -8.99 -4.19
C GLY A 103 -2.13 -8.42 -4.90
N ALA A 104 -1.02 -9.16 -4.91
CA ALA A 104 0.15 -8.79 -5.68
C ALA A 104 -0.14 -8.84 -7.18
N GLU A 105 -0.83 -9.89 -7.66
CA GLU A 105 -1.24 -10.03 -9.04
C GLU A 105 -2.11 -8.87 -9.51
N PHE A 106 -3.05 -8.40 -8.67
CA PHE A 106 -3.85 -7.21 -8.95
C PHE A 106 -2.97 -5.99 -9.27
N LEU A 107 -1.94 -5.71 -8.46
CA LEU A 107 -1.04 -4.58 -8.71
C LEU A 107 -0.14 -4.81 -9.94
N LEU A 108 0.33 -6.03 -10.14
CA LEU A 108 1.24 -6.40 -11.24
C LEU A 108 0.52 -6.38 -12.59
N MET A 109 -0.72 -6.85 -12.67
CA MET A 109 -1.56 -6.80 -13.87
C MET A 109 -1.71 -5.35 -14.37
N HIS A 110 -1.86 -4.43 -13.45
CA HIS A 110 -1.90 -2.99 -13.73
C HIS A 110 -0.51 -2.33 -13.84
N ARG A 111 0.58 -3.09 -13.89
CA ARG A 111 1.96 -2.57 -13.90
C ARG A 111 2.17 -1.44 -12.89
N LEU A 112 1.52 -1.55 -11.73
CA LEU A 112 1.50 -0.60 -10.60
C LEU A 112 0.77 0.73 -10.85
N PHE A 113 0.53 1.16 -12.07
CA PHE A 113 -0.09 2.48 -12.32
C PHE A 113 -0.82 2.60 -13.66
N LYS A 114 -0.96 1.51 -14.40
CA LYS A 114 -1.51 1.50 -15.76
C LYS A 114 -2.85 0.78 -15.81
N ALA A 115 -3.72 1.22 -16.71
CA ALA A 115 -4.99 0.56 -16.99
C ALA A 115 -4.77 -0.63 -17.93
N ASP A 116 -4.94 -1.85 -17.44
CA ASP A 116 -4.72 -3.09 -18.19
C ASP A 116 -5.63 -3.23 -19.42
N HIS A 117 -6.87 -2.73 -19.32
CA HIS A 117 -7.85 -2.77 -20.39
C HIS A 117 -7.85 -1.56 -21.34
N HIS A 118 -6.94 -0.59 -21.16
CA HIS A 118 -6.88 0.66 -21.91
C HIS A 118 -5.47 0.94 -22.44
N ASN A 119 -4.90 0.00 -23.17
CA ASN A 119 -3.54 0.10 -23.76
C ASN A 119 -2.45 0.50 -22.75
N TYR A 120 -2.60 0.09 -21.51
CA TYR A 120 -1.68 0.43 -20.42
C TYR A 120 -1.45 1.94 -20.25
N SER A 121 -2.47 2.74 -20.51
CA SER A 121 -2.42 4.18 -20.21
C SER A 121 -2.28 4.44 -18.71
N VAL A 122 -1.68 5.58 -18.36
CA VAL A 122 -1.51 5.99 -16.96
C VAL A 122 -2.85 6.30 -16.33
N MET A 123 -3.25 5.56 -15.31
CA MET A 123 -4.54 5.74 -14.63
C MET A 123 -4.60 7.04 -13.82
N ASN A 124 -3.52 7.37 -13.10
CA ASN A 124 -3.47 8.57 -12.29
C ASN A 124 -2.04 9.11 -12.20
N LYS A 125 -1.81 10.30 -12.76
CA LYS A 125 -0.50 10.95 -12.75
C LYS A 125 0.02 11.26 -11.33
N SER A 126 -0.86 11.42 -10.34
CA SER A 126 -0.44 11.67 -8.96
C SER A 126 0.26 10.47 -8.32
N TRP A 127 0.00 9.24 -8.79
CA TRP A 127 0.67 8.03 -8.31
C TRP A 127 2.14 7.94 -8.68
N LEU A 128 2.54 8.71 -9.69
CA LEU A 128 3.94 8.81 -10.13
C LEU A 128 4.75 9.79 -9.27
N LYS A 129 4.08 10.63 -8.45
CA LYS A 129 4.76 11.56 -7.55
C LYS A 129 5.27 10.83 -6.32
N LEU A 130 6.53 11.09 -5.96
CA LEU A 130 7.14 10.57 -4.74
C LEU A 130 6.61 11.35 -3.54
N CYS A 131 5.90 10.65 -2.66
CA CYS A 131 5.21 11.22 -1.51
C CYS A 131 5.68 10.56 -0.20
N PHE A 132 5.84 11.35 0.85
CA PHE A 132 6.10 10.87 2.20
C PHE A 132 5.49 11.82 3.24
N PRO A 133 4.86 11.27 4.29
CA PRO A 133 4.42 9.88 4.44
C PRO A 133 3.27 9.52 3.49
N SER A 134 3.18 8.24 3.13
CA SER A 134 2.15 7.78 2.17
C SER A 134 0.76 7.73 2.79
N PHE A 135 0.66 7.52 4.10
CA PHE A 135 -0.59 7.23 4.79
C PHE A 135 -1.45 6.21 4.03
N TYR A 136 -2.70 6.57 3.68
CA TYR A 136 -3.59 5.73 2.87
C TYR A 136 -3.42 5.94 1.35
N ARG A 137 -2.55 6.88 0.94
CA ARG A 137 -2.36 7.20 -0.49
C ARG A 137 -1.53 6.12 -1.18
N TYR A 138 -1.89 5.86 -2.43
CA TYR A 138 -1.10 5.01 -3.30
C TYR A 138 -0.04 5.83 -4.05
N SER A 139 1.12 5.24 -4.27
CA SER A 139 2.14 5.69 -5.20
C SER A 139 2.95 4.50 -5.72
N ILE A 140 3.61 4.65 -6.86
CA ILE A 140 4.51 3.62 -7.40
C ILE A 140 5.61 3.23 -6.40
N LEU A 141 6.14 4.20 -5.63
CA LEU A 141 7.14 3.91 -4.59
C LEU A 141 6.58 2.96 -3.53
N HIS A 142 5.35 3.20 -3.06
CA HIS A 142 4.71 2.34 -2.08
C HIS A 142 4.41 0.95 -2.65
N GLY A 143 3.91 0.88 -3.90
CA GLY A 143 3.69 -0.37 -4.61
C GLY A 143 4.98 -1.19 -4.76
N LEU A 144 6.07 -0.56 -5.21
CA LEU A 144 7.39 -1.18 -5.35
C LEU A 144 7.94 -1.67 -3.99
N ASP A 145 7.84 -0.86 -2.92
CA ASP A 145 8.34 -1.27 -1.59
C ASP A 145 7.61 -2.52 -1.08
N VAL A 146 6.29 -2.56 -1.21
CA VAL A 146 5.47 -3.70 -0.78
C VAL A 146 5.75 -4.93 -1.63
N LEU A 147 5.73 -4.83 -2.96
CA LEU A 147 5.95 -5.97 -3.85
C LEU A 147 7.36 -6.55 -3.72
N THR A 148 8.39 -5.72 -3.64
CA THR A 148 9.76 -6.20 -3.46
C THR A 148 9.96 -6.84 -2.07
N LYS A 149 9.31 -6.33 -1.03
CA LYS A 149 9.29 -6.94 0.31
C LYS A 149 8.60 -8.31 0.30
N LEU A 150 7.57 -8.49 -0.50
CA LEU A 150 6.89 -9.77 -0.69
C LEU A 150 7.71 -10.78 -1.51
N GLY A 151 8.75 -10.33 -2.21
CA GLY A 151 9.66 -11.17 -3.00
C GLY A 151 9.46 -11.11 -4.52
N TYR A 152 8.59 -10.22 -5.01
CA TYR A 152 8.39 -9.99 -6.44
C TYR A 152 9.50 -9.11 -7.02
N THR A 153 10.78 -9.54 -6.91
CA THR A 153 11.94 -8.72 -7.30
C THR A 153 12.31 -8.85 -8.78
N LYS A 154 11.86 -9.93 -9.44
CA LYS A 154 12.20 -10.25 -10.85
C LYS A 154 11.01 -10.14 -11.80
N ASP A 155 9.87 -9.64 -11.35
CA ASP A 155 8.69 -9.52 -12.20
C ASP A 155 8.84 -8.34 -13.16
N ARG A 156 8.87 -8.64 -14.47
CA ARG A 156 9.05 -7.65 -15.53
C ARG A 156 7.94 -6.58 -15.59
N ARG A 157 6.78 -6.87 -15.03
CA ARG A 157 5.67 -5.91 -14.98
C ARG A 157 5.94 -4.70 -14.08
N MET A 158 6.98 -4.78 -13.22
CA MET A 158 7.43 -3.63 -12.42
C MET A 158 8.44 -2.73 -13.15
N SER A 159 8.95 -3.11 -14.31
CA SER A 159 10.05 -2.40 -15.00
C SER A 159 9.75 -0.92 -15.22
N ASP A 160 8.54 -0.57 -15.68
CA ASP A 160 8.18 0.81 -15.93
C ASP A 160 8.19 1.67 -14.65
N ALA A 161 7.71 1.11 -13.54
CA ALA A 161 7.72 1.81 -12.25
C ALA A 161 9.13 1.95 -11.69
N ILE A 162 9.98 0.94 -11.87
CA ILE A 162 11.42 0.97 -11.49
C ILE A 162 12.14 2.03 -12.33
N GLU A 163 11.90 2.06 -13.63
CA GLU A 163 12.53 3.06 -14.51
C GLU A 163 12.13 4.49 -14.11
N ILE A 164 10.85 4.74 -13.77
CA ILE A 164 10.42 6.03 -13.26
C ILE A 164 11.15 6.38 -11.96
N LEU A 165 11.28 5.41 -11.04
CA LEU A 165 12.00 5.60 -9.78
C LEU A 165 13.47 5.99 -10.03
N LEU A 166 14.16 5.28 -10.93
CA LEU A 166 15.56 5.55 -11.30
C LEU A 166 15.73 6.93 -11.97
N ARG A 167 14.86 7.30 -12.91
CA ARG A 167 14.89 8.61 -13.55
C ARG A 167 14.68 9.78 -12.58
N LYS A 168 14.03 9.55 -11.43
CA LYS A 168 13.82 10.56 -10.38
C LYS A 168 14.99 10.66 -9.40
N GLN A 169 16.00 9.83 -9.54
CA GLN A 169 17.21 9.95 -8.75
C GLN A 169 18.00 11.19 -9.17
N SER A 170 18.31 12.06 -8.23
CA SER A 170 19.15 13.21 -8.45
C SER A 170 20.63 12.81 -8.62
N ARG A 171 21.47 13.70 -9.16
CA ARG A 171 22.90 13.42 -9.42
C ARG A 171 23.68 13.01 -8.15
N ASN A 172 23.24 13.46 -6.98
CA ASN A 172 23.86 13.10 -5.71
C ASN A 172 23.25 11.83 -5.06
N GLY A 173 22.49 11.04 -5.81
CA GLY A 173 21.96 9.76 -5.36
C GLY A 173 20.72 9.85 -4.47
N THR A 174 20.11 11.03 -4.31
CA THR A 174 18.92 11.22 -3.47
C THR A 174 17.62 11.33 -4.28
N TRP A 175 16.45 11.26 -3.62
CA TRP A 175 15.14 11.51 -4.21
C TRP A 175 14.47 12.71 -3.56
N ILE A 176 13.83 13.52 -4.41
CA ILE A 176 13.14 14.74 -4.00
C ILE A 176 11.73 14.43 -3.55
N LEU A 177 11.26 15.08 -2.49
CA LEU A 177 9.87 15.04 -2.05
C LEU A 177 9.01 15.84 -3.05
N GLU A 178 8.19 15.16 -3.84
CA GLU A 178 7.37 15.80 -4.88
C GLU A 178 5.95 16.12 -4.39
N SER A 179 5.52 15.47 -3.31
CA SER A 179 4.21 15.69 -2.71
C SER A 179 4.24 15.31 -1.24
N ALA A 180 3.51 16.04 -0.42
CA ALA A 180 3.27 15.72 0.98
C ALA A 180 1.76 15.70 1.25
N PRO A 181 1.29 14.98 2.29
CA PRO A 181 -0.09 15.09 2.74
C PRO A 181 -0.42 16.52 3.14
N THR A 182 -1.63 16.96 2.81
CA THR A 182 -2.18 18.23 3.28
C THR A 182 -2.78 18.03 4.67
N GLY A 183 -2.58 18.98 5.56
CA GLY A 183 -3.11 18.96 6.91
C GLY A 183 -2.06 19.31 7.96
N ARG A 184 -2.53 19.53 9.19
CA ARG A 184 -1.64 19.84 10.31
C ARG A 184 -0.97 18.57 10.82
N MET A 185 0.35 18.56 10.84
CA MET A 185 1.16 17.47 11.38
C MET A 185 1.89 17.95 12.66
N HIS A 186 2.17 17.00 13.55
CA HIS A 186 2.90 17.30 14.79
C HIS A 186 4.39 17.59 14.56
N THR A 187 4.94 17.10 13.44
CA THR A 187 6.34 17.31 13.07
C THR A 187 6.50 17.45 11.58
N ASP A 188 7.52 18.14 11.15
CA ASP A 188 7.89 18.29 9.75
C ASP A 188 8.69 17.05 9.30
N LEU A 189 8.20 16.37 8.26
CA LEU A 189 8.85 15.17 7.71
C LEU A 189 9.62 15.46 6.42
N GLY A 190 9.67 16.71 6.00
CA GLY A 190 10.40 17.17 4.83
C GLY A 190 9.68 18.28 4.07
N VAL A 191 10.41 18.98 3.24
CA VAL A 191 9.92 20.10 2.43
C VAL A 191 9.74 19.65 0.98
N VAL A 192 8.56 19.90 0.40
CA VAL A 192 8.30 19.62 -1.02
C VAL A 192 9.31 20.40 -1.88
N GLY A 193 9.87 19.73 -2.90
CA GLY A 193 10.93 20.26 -3.76
C GLY A 193 12.35 20.07 -3.20
N LYS A 194 12.52 19.51 -2.00
CA LYS A 194 13.84 19.24 -1.42
C LYS A 194 14.13 17.74 -1.33
N PRO A 195 15.41 17.32 -1.27
CA PRO A 195 15.79 15.93 -1.05
C PRO A 195 15.16 15.39 0.25
N SER A 196 14.62 14.17 0.19
CA SER A 196 14.01 13.51 1.33
C SER A 196 14.79 12.28 1.74
N LYS A 197 15.29 12.25 2.97
CA LYS A 197 15.95 11.07 3.54
C LYS A 197 15.05 9.85 3.58
N TRP A 198 13.76 10.03 3.79
CA TRP A 198 12.77 8.95 3.86
C TRP A 198 12.53 8.30 2.51
N LEU A 199 12.36 9.12 1.44
CA LEU A 199 12.22 8.63 0.08
C LEU A 199 13.50 7.96 -0.39
N THR A 200 14.66 8.57 -0.12
CA THR A 200 15.97 8.03 -0.46
C THR A 200 16.20 6.67 0.18
N MET A 201 15.93 6.54 1.49
CA MET A 201 16.05 5.26 2.19
C MET A 201 15.11 4.20 1.60
N THR A 202 13.86 4.57 1.29
CA THR A 202 12.88 3.63 0.72
C THR A 202 13.29 3.20 -0.69
N ALA A 203 13.71 4.14 -1.54
CA ALA A 203 14.17 3.85 -2.89
C ALA A 203 15.41 2.94 -2.89
N LEU A 204 16.41 3.24 -2.07
CA LEU A 204 17.61 2.40 -1.94
C LEU A 204 17.29 1.00 -1.44
N ARG A 205 16.34 0.86 -0.52
CA ARG A 205 15.86 -0.45 -0.02
C ARG A 205 15.19 -1.27 -1.14
N ILE A 206 14.38 -0.62 -1.97
CA ILE A 206 13.76 -1.25 -3.14
C ILE A 206 14.84 -1.72 -4.10
N LEU A 207 15.76 -0.83 -4.48
CA LEU A 207 16.83 -1.15 -5.42
C LEU A 207 17.73 -2.29 -4.92
N LYS A 208 18.09 -2.28 -3.63
CA LYS A 208 18.87 -3.36 -3.01
C LYS A 208 18.16 -4.73 -3.05
N ARG A 209 16.83 -4.75 -3.04
CA ARG A 209 16.07 -6.03 -3.13
C ARG A 209 15.97 -6.56 -4.56
N ILE A 210 16.11 -5.67 -5.55
CA ILE A 210 16.01 -6.00 -6.97
C ILE A 210 17.36 -6.40 -7.56
N SER A 211 18.45 -5.81 -7.06
CA SER A 211 19.83 -6.21 -7.42
C SER A 211 20.14 -7.63 -6.94
#